data_4dea1e102dbd5201f7b05ce5b637ee73
#
_entry.id   4dea1e102dbd5201f7b05ce5b637ee73
#
_cell.length_a   1.000
_cell.length_b   1.000
_cell.length_c   1.000
_cell.angle_alpha   90.00
_cell.angle_beta   90.00
_cell.angle_gamma   90.00
#
_symmetry.space_group_name_H-M   'P 1'
#
loop_
_entity.id
_entity.type
_entity.pdbx_description
1 polymer ?
#
loop_
_entity_poly.entity_id
_entity_poly.type
_entity_poly.pdbx_seq_one_letter_code
_entity_poly.pdbx_strand_id
1 'polypeptide(L)'
;MDLGIDGKVFLITGGTKGLGLAAAHALVGEGARVVVSSRNQAAVDEAAAALGGPENVLGLAADNADALAAEQMVASALRHFGRLDGVLISVGGPPTGPITTITDEQWRDSFESVFLGALRLARAAAPVLPSDGSIGFVLSLSVKSPWPNISVSNGLRPGLAMAAKTLADELGPRGIRVNGFVVGSIATDRLKSLESANDDPARARAERTAEIPLRRYGTPEEFGRLAAVILSPIASYVTGTMIHIDGGALRTL
;
A
#
# COMPACT_ATOMS: atom_id res chain seq x y z
N MET A 1 -7.06 21.60 6.22
CA MET A 1 -5.70 21.50 6.78
C MET A 1 -4.77 21.41 5.59
N ASP A 2 -3.79 22.26 5.52
CA ASP A 2 -2.77 22.18 4.46
C ASP A 2 -1.79 21.03 4.80
N LEU A 3 -1.67 20.03 3.92
CA LEU A 3 -0.76 18.90 4.12
C LEU A 3 0.69 19.23 3.73
N GLY A 4 0.95 20.37 3.10
CA GLY A 4 2.28 20.77 2.62
C GLY A 4 2.81 19.86 1.52
N ILE A 5 1.93 19.31 0.67
CA ILE A 5 2.31 18.38 -0.41
C ILE A 5 2.03 18.91 -1.81
N ASP A 6 1.61 20.16 -1.94
CA ASP A 6 1.43 20.78 -3.25
C ASP A 6 2.72 20.70 -4.08
N GLY A 7 2.62 20.21 -5.31
CA GLY A 7 3.74 19.96 -6.22
C GLY A 7 4.72 18.85 -5.81
N LYS A 8 4.56 18.19 -4.65
CA LYS A 8 5.35 17.01 -4.27
C LYS A 8 4.95 15.79 -5.10
N VAL A 9 5.86 14.83 -5.24
CA VAL A 9 5.70 13.65 -6.08
C VAL A 9 5.68 12.38 -5.24
N PHE A 10 4.63 11.56 -5.40
CA PHE A 10 4.49 10.27 -4.72
C PHE A 10 4.37 9.12 -5.72
N LEU A 11 5.11 8.03 -5.50
CA LEU A 11 4.99 6.81 -6.27
C LEU A 11 4.12 5.80 -5.52
N ILE A 12 3.12 5.26 -6.21
CA ILE A 12 2.12 4.36 -5.62
C ILE A 12 2.04 3.08 -6.45
N THR A 13 2.50 1.96 -5.90
CA THR A 13 2.29 0.65 -6.54
C THR A 13 0.88 0.14 -6.28
N GLY A 14 0.34 -0.65 -7.21
CA GLY A 14 -1.07 -1.06 -7.14
C GLY A 14 -2.04 0.13 -7.16
N GLY A 15 -1.64 1.25 -7.78
CA GLY A 15 -2.33 2.54 -7.78
C GLY A 15 -3.53 2.65 -8.71
N THR A 16 -3.92 1.58 -9.40
CA THR A 16 -5.02 1.60 -10.39
C THR A 16 -6.38 1.19 -9.82
N LYS A 17 -6.45 0.71 -8.58
CA LYS A 17 -7.70 0.32 -7.91
C LYS A 17 -7.56 0.26 -6.41
N GLY A 18 -8.70 0.17 -5.72
CA GLY A 18 -8.78 -0.07 -4.28
C GLY A 18 -8.00 0.95 -3.45
N LEU A 19 -7.18 0.49 -2.52
CA LEU A 19 -6.45 1.32 -1.57
C LEU A 19 -5.42 2.24 -2.23
N GLY A 20 -4.67 1.71 -3.20
CA GLY A 20 -3.66 2.49 -3.92
C GLY A 20 -4.28 3.63 -4.71
N LEU A 21 -5.37 3.37 -5.44
CA LEU A 21 -6.09 4.41 -6.19
C LEU A 21 -6.70 5.47 -5.26
N ALA A 22 -7.29 5.05 -4.15
CA ALA A 22 -7.85 5.98 -3.17
C ALA A 22 -6.78 6.89 -2.54
N ALA A 23 -5.58 6.35 -2.27
CA ALA A 23 -4.45 7.16 -1.82
C ALA A 23 -3.97 8.13 -2.91
N ALA A 24 -3.93 7.68 -4.17
CA ALA A 24 -3.59 8.55 -5.30
C ALA A 24 -4.59 9.71 -5.44
N HIS A 25 -5.89 9.44 -5.37
CA HIS A 25 -6.93 10.49 -5.37
C HIS A 25 -6.76 11.49 -4.21
N ALA A 26 -6.50 11.00 -3.00
CA ALA A 26 -6.31 11.87 -1.85
C ALA A 26 -5.07 12.77 -2.01
N LEU A 27 -3.97 12.23 -2.51
CA LEU A 27 -2.73 12.99 -2.74
C LEU A 27 -2.91 14.04 -3.86
N VAL A 28 -3.52 13.65 -4.98
CA VAL A 28 -3.79 14.59 -6.09
C VAL A 28 -4.78 15.67 -5.68
N GLY A 29 -5.80 15.32 -4.88
CA GLY A 29 -6.76 16.29 -4.34
C GLY A 29 -6.13 17.36 -3.43
N GLU A 30 -4.94 17.11 -2.88
CA GLU A 30 -4.14 18.04 -2.06
C GLU A 30 -2.99 18.67 -2.88
N GLY A 31 -3.04 18.63 -4.22
CA GLY A 31 -2.07 19.26 -5.11
C GLY A 31 -0.80 18.47 -5.40
N ALA A 32 -0.68 17.25 -4.90
CA ALA A 32 0.48 16.41 -5.21
C ALA A 32 0.40 15.82 -6.63
N ARG A 33 1.56 15.47 -7.18
CA ARG A 33 1.70 14.68 -8.41
C ARG A 33 1.95 13.23 -8.04
N VAL A 34 1.46 12.30 -8.85
CA VAL A 34 1.60 10.87 -8.54
C VAL A 34 2.14 10.06 -9.72
N VAL A 35 2.95 9.07 -9.40
CA VAL A 35 3.27 7.96 -10.29
C VAL A 35 2.45 6.78 -9.83
N VAL A 36 1.58 6.24 -10.67
CA VAL A 36 0.79 5.05 -10.36
C VAL A 36 1.23 3.87 -11.19
N SER A 37 1.36 2.70 -10.56
CA SER A 37 1.76 1.50 -11.30
C SER A 37 0.82 0.33 -11.05
N SER A 38 0.67 -0.50 -12.09
CA SER A 38 0.09 -1.84 -12.02
C SER A 38 0.56 -2.67 -13.22
N ARG A 39 0.23 -3.97 -13.25
CA ARG A 39 0.64 -4.86 -14.34
C ARG A 39 -0.13 -4.66 -15.64
N ASN A 40 -1.31 -4.06 -15.59
CA ASN A 40 -2.20 -3.90 -16.74
C ASN A 40 -2.13 -2.45 -17.27
N GLN A 41 -1.62 -2.27 -18.49
CA GLN A 41 -1.46 -0.95 -19.11
C GLN A 41 -2.79 -0.21 -19.25
N ALA A 42 -3.86 -0.89 -19.69
CA ALA A 42 -5.16 -0.23 -19.88
C ALA A 42 -5.72 0.30 -18.54
N ALA A 43 -5.58 -0.46 -17.46
CA ALA A 43 -5.98 0.01 -16.13
C ALA A 43 -5.10 1.17 -15.62
N VAL A 44 -3.84 1.22 -16.02
CA VAL A 44 -2.93 2.34 -15.72
C VAL A 44 -3.38 3.60 -16.46
N ASP A 45 -3.68 3.48 -17.74
CA ASP A 45 -4.12 4.61 -18.58
C ASP A 45 -5.46 5.17 -18.09
N GLU A 46 -6.41 4.30 -17.74
CA GLU A 46 -7.71 4.69 -17.16
C GLU A 46 -7.53 5.41 -15.82
N ALA A 47 -6.72 4.87 -14.92
CA ALA A 47 -6.47 5.50 -13.61
C ALA A 47 -5.76 6.85 -13.77
N ALA A 48 -4.78 6.96 -14.66
CA ALA A 48 -4.06 8.20 -14.90
C ALA A 48 -5.01 9.29 -15.46
N ALA A 49 -5.89 8.93 -16.38
CA ALA A 49 -6.90 9.85 -16.90
C ALA A 49 -7.88 10.32 -15.81
N ALA A 50 -8.37 9.39 -14.98
CA ALA A 50 -9.31 9.69 -13.89
C ALA A 50 -8.69 10.56 -12.78
N LEU A 51 -7.38 10.49 -12.59
CA LEU A 51 -6.64 11.25 -11.58
C LEU A 51 -6.19 12.65 -12.06
N GLY A 52 -6.53 13.09 -13.28
CA GLY A 52 -6.24 14.44 -13.77
C GLY A 52 -5.23 14.52 -14.92
N GLY A 53 -4.82 13.38 -15.47
CA GLY A 53 -4.02 13.33 -16.70
C GLY A 53 -2.53 13.65 -16.53
N PRO A 54 -1.79 13.83 -17.63
CA PRO A 54 -0.33 13.74 -17.66
C PRO A 54 0.42 14.86 -16.92
N GLU A 55 -0.22 15.97 -16.61
CA GLU A 55 0.42 17.03 -15.84
C GLU A 55 0.60 16.64 -14.36
N ASN A 56 -0.32 15.83 -13.85
CA ASN A 56 -0.36 15.42 -12.43
C ASN A 56 -0.04 13.95 -12.22
N VAL A 57 -0.16 13.11 -13.27
CA VAL A 57 -0.10 11.66 -13.12
C VAL A 57 0.75 11.02 -14.22
N LEU A 58 1.73 10.24 -13.80
CA LEU A 58 2.48 9.34 -14.66
C LEU A 58 2.00 7.89 -14.40
N GLY A 59 1.43 7.27 -15.41
CA GLY A 59 1.05 5.86 -15.36
C GLY A 59 2.19 4.94 -15.86
N LEU A 60 2.47 3.85 -15.16
CA LEU A 60 3.51 2.88 -15.53
C LEU A 60 2.98 1.44 -15.42
N ALA A 61 3.07 0.68 -16.52
CA ALA A 61 2.89 -0.75 -16.43
C ALA A 61 4.14 -1.40 -15.83
N ALA A 62 4.00 -2.00 -14.65
CA ALA A 62 5.12 -2.62 -13.94
C ALA A 62 4.65 -3.81 -13.09
N ASP A 63 5.45 -4.87 -13.05
CA ASP A 63 5.26 -5.98 -12.13
C ASP A 63 6.28 -5.89 -10.99
N ASN A 64 5.80 -5.87 -9.76
CA ASN A 64 6.68 -5.83 -8.59
C ASN A 64 7.57 -7.09 -8.43
N ALA A 65 7.23 -8.19 -9.10
CA ALA A 65 8.09 -9.38 -9.14
C ALA A 65 9.32 -9.18 -10.04
N ASP A 66 9.26 -8.27 -11.01
CA ASP A 66 10.42 -7.95 -11.85
C ASP A 66 11.49 -7.23 -11.02
N ALA A 67 12.71 -7.76 -11.06
CA ALA A 67 13.83 -7.23 -10.30
C ALA A 67 14.22 -5.80 -10.67
N LEU A 68 13.97 -5.38 -11.92
CA LEU A 68 14.31 -4.05 -12.44
C LEU A 68 13.17 -3.04 -12.30
N ALA A 69 11.93 -3.49 -12.06
CA ALA A 69 10.75 -2.62 -12.05
C ALA A 69 10.87 -1.47 -11.03
N ALA A 70 11.44 -1.74 -9.85
CA ALA A 70 11.60 -0.74 -8.80
C ALA A 70 12.48 0.44 -9.24
N GLU A 71 13.65 0.15 -9.80
CA GLU A 71 14.59 1.17 -10.30
C GLU A 71 14.00 1.94 -11.48
N GLN A 72 13.33 1.24 -12.39
CA GLN A 72 12.67 1.86 -13.55
C GLN A 72 11.55 2.81 -13.14
N MET A 73 10.72 2.45 -12.16
CA MET A 73 9.67 3.32 -11.64
C MET A 73 10.23 4.58 -11.00
N VAL A 74 11.25 4.45 -10.13
CA VAL A 74 11.92 5.60 -9.50
C VAL A 74 12.58 6.49 -10.54
N ALA A 75 13.34 5.92 -11.48
CA ALA A 75 13.97 6.68 -12.55
C ALA A 75 12.93 7.41 -13.43
N SER A 76 11.77 6.80 -13.68
CA SER A 76 10.69 7.43 -14.45
C SER A 76 10.05 8.59 -13.70
N ALA A 77 9.85 8.47 -12.38
CA ALA A 77 9.39 9.59 -11.54
C ALA A 77 10.35 10.78 -11.63
N LEU A 78 11.65 10.52 -11.47
CA LEU A 78 12.68 11.55 -11.54
C LEU A 78 12.80 12.20 -12.94
N ARG A 79 12.72 11.40 -14.01
CA ARG A 79 12.75 11.94 -15.39
C ARG A 79 11.54 12.80 -15.71
N HIS A 80 10.35 12.41 -15.23
CA HIS A 80 9.10 13.07 -15.60
C HIS A 80 8.81 14.29 -14.73
N PHE A 81 8.99 14.18 -13.42
CA PHE A 81 8.65 15.23 -12.46
C PHE A 81 9.87 15.92 -11.81
N GLY A 82 11.09 15.42 -12.03
CA GLY A 82 12.31 15.99 -11.48
C GLY A 82 12.57 15.67 -9.99
N ARG A 83 11.64 14.98 -9.31
CA ARG A 83 11.71 14.68 -7.87
C ARG A 83 10.90 13.45 -7.49
N LEU A 84 11.16 12.92 -6.30
CA LEU A 84 10.35 11.92 -5.62
C LEU A 84 10.35 12.25 -4.11
N ASP A 85 9.18 12.44 -3.50
CA ASP A 85 9.05 12.84 -2.09
C ASP A 85 8.51 11.71 -1.21
N GLY A 86 7.85 10.74 -1.79
CA GLY A 86 7.37 9.60 -1.03
C GLY A 86 6.95 8.42 -1.89
N VAL A 87 6.79 7.28 -1.22
CA VAL A 87 6.37 6.03 -1.86
C VAL A 87 5.29 5.36 -1.00
N LEU A 88 4.19 4.96 -1.63
CA LEU A 88 3.20 4.05 -1.05
C LEU A 88 3.32 2.68 -1.71
N ILE A 89 3.82 1.71 -0.97
CA ILE A 89 4.00 0.35 -1.44
C ILE A 89 2.73 -0.44 -1.16
N SER A 90 1.86 -0.52 -2.17
CA SER A 90 0.61 -1.25 -2.12
C SER A 90 0.64 -2.39 -3.12
N VAL A 91 0.85 -3.60 -2.64
CA VAL A 91 0.91 -4.80 -3.47
C VAL A 91 -0.40 -5.57 -3.37
N GLY A 92 -0.89 -6.08 -4.49
CA GLY A 92 -2.08 -6.91 -4.56
C GLY A 92 -2.03 -8.10 -3.59
N GLY A 93 -3.20 -8.59 -3.21
CA GLY A 93 -3.27 -9.74 -2.30
C GLY A 93 -2.70 -11.01 -2.93
N PRO A 94 -1.87 -11.77 -2.21
CA PRO A 94 -1.39 -13.07 -2.66
C PRO A 94 -2.54 -14.09 -2.75
N PRO A 95 -2.29 -15.31 -3.29
CA PRO A 95 -3.24 -16.40 -3.28
C PRO A 95 -3.82 -16.67 -1.89
N THR A 96 -5.07 -17.12 -1.86
CA THR A 96 -5.79 -17.46 -0.63
C THR A 96 -5.90 -18.97 -0.49
N GLY A 97 -5.97 -19.45 0.73
CA GLY A 97 -6.13 -20.86 1.07
C GLY A 97 -5.46 -21.21 2.40
N PRO A 98 -5.74 -22.42 2.91
CA PRO A 98 -5.06 -23.00 4.07
C PRO A 98 -3.57 -23.24 3.75
N ILE A 99 -2.70 -23.13 4.77
CA ILE A 99 -1.26 -23.31 4.60
C ILE A 99 -0.89 -24.69 4.01
N THR A 100 -1.72 -25.69 4.29
CA THR A 100 -1.53 -27.06 3.82
C THR A 100 -1.80 -27.28 2.33
N THR A 101 -2.42 -26.32 1.65
CA THR A 101 -2.79 -26.41 0.23
C THR A 101 -2.10 -25.39 -0.66
N ILE A 102 -1.45 -24.38 -0.09
CA ILE A 102 -0.65 -23.42 -0.86
C ILE A 102 0.62 -24.13 -1.36
N THR A 103 0.86 -24.06 -2.66
CA THR A 103 2.03 -24.70 -3.28
C THR A 103 3.31 -23.89 -3.06
N ASP A 104 4.45 -24.54 -3.16
CA ASP A 104 5.77 -23.90 -3.13
C ASP A 104 5.91 -22.81 -4.20
N GLU A 105 5.35 -23.03 -5.39
CA GLU A 105 5.35 -22.05 -6.47
C GLU A 105 4.58 -20.79 -6.08
N GLN A 106 3.38 -20.94 -5.54
CA GLN A 106 2.58 -19.81 -5.02
C GLN A 106 3.32 -19.05 -3.91
N TRP A 107 4.07 -19.74 -3.06
CA TRP A 107 4.91 -19.10 -2.05
C TRP A 107 6.05 -18.30 -2.68
N ARG A 108 6.78 -18.88 -3.65
CA ARG A 108 7.90 -18.20 -4.34
C ARG A 108 7.42 -16.96 -5.09
N ASP A 109 6.37 -17.09 -5.89
CA ASP A 109 5.79 -15.97 -6.64
C ASP A 109 5.31 -14.84 -5.74
N SER A 110 4.69 -15.21 -4.62
CA SER A 110 4.25 -14.23 -3.64
C SER A 110 5.41 -13.59 -2.88
N PHE A 111 6.46 -14.33 -2.59
CA PHE A 111 7.66 -13.79 -1.98
C PHE A 111 8.34 -12.78 -2.90
N GLU A 112 8.46 -13.09 -4.20
CA GLU A 112 9.00 -12.15 -5.19
C GLU A 112 8.15 -10.88 -5.29
N SER A 113 6.84 -11.02 -5.52
CA SER A 113 5.98 -9.87 -5.78
C SER A 113 5.62 -9.05 -4.54
N VAL A 114 5.33 -9.73 -3.40
CA VAL A 114 4.83 -9.06 -2.19
C VAL A 114 5.95 -8.65 -1.26
N PHE A 115 6.99 -9.48 -1.09
CA PHE A 115 8.05 -9.24 -0.13
C PHE A 115 9.27 -8.57 -0.78
N LEU A 116 9.92 -9.23 -1.72
CA LEU A 116 11.13 -8.68 -2.36
C LEU A 116 10.80 -7.46 -3.22
N GLY A 117 9.70 -7.47 -3.97
CA GLY A 117 9.28 -6.30 -4.76
C GLY A 117 9.07 -5.06 -3.90
N ALA A 118 8.46 -5.23 -2.73
CA ALA A 118 8.28 -4.13 -1.78
C ALA A 118 9.62 -3.60 -1.24
N LEU A 119 10.56 -4.49 -0.89
CA LEU A 119 11.88 -4.10 -0.40
C LEU A 119 12.75 -3.48 -1.50
N ARG A 120 12.67 -4.00 -2.75
CA ARG A 120 13.35 -3.42 -3.91
C ARG A 120 12.93 -1.97 -4.11
N LEU A 121 11.62 -1.69 -4.04
CA LEU A 121 11.12 -0.33 -4.22
C LEU A 121 11.56 0.60 -3.08
N ALA A 122 11.49 0.16 -1.83
CA ALA A 122 11.97 0.95 -0.71
C ALA A 122 13.47 1.26 -0.84
N ARG A 123 14.30 0.29 -1.25
CA ARG A 123 15.74 0.46 -1.49
C ARG A 123 16.04 1.39 -2.67
N ALA A 124 15.28 1.29 -3.76
CA ALA A 124 15.47 2.16 -4.93
C ALA A 124 15.05 3.61 -4.64
N ALA A 125 14.01 3.81 -3.84
CA ALA A 125 13.53 5.14 -3.47
C ALA A 125 14.42 5.82 -2.42
N ALA A 126 14.92 5.09 -1.42
CA ALA A 126 15.65 5.64 -0.29
C ALA A 126 16.80 6.60 -0.67
N PRO A 127 17.67 6.35 -1.67
CA PRO A 127 18.75 7.27 -2.02
C PRO A 127 18.29 8.63 -2.55
N VAL A 128 17.12 8.69 -3.18
CA VAL A 128 16.62 9.88 -3.89
C VAL A 128 15.57 10.67 -3.11
N LEU A 129 15.04 10.10 -2.01
CA LEU A 129 14.09 10.80 -1.15
C LEU A 129 14.77 11.94 -0.38
N PRO A 130 14.11 13.14 -0.27
CA PRO A 130 14.59 14.25 0.54
C PRO A 130 14.48 13.95 2.05
N SER A 131 15.01 14.86 2.88
CA SER A 131 14.99 14.72 4.34
C SER A 131 13.61 14.73 4.99
N ASP A 132 12.58 15.17 4.30
CA ASP A 132 11.17 15.10 4.72
C ASP A 132 10.38 14.00 3.98
N GLY A 133 11.10 13.14 3.28
CA GLY A 133 10.54 12.04 2.48
C GLY A 133 9.84 10.98 3.32
N SER A 134 8.99 10.19 2.68
CA SER A 134 8.23 9.16 3.38
C SER A 134 8.06 7.87 2.58
N ILE A 135 8.08 6.73 3.28
CA ILE A 135 7.78 5.40 2.73
C ILE A 135 6.64 4.79 3.55
N GLY A 136 5.56 4.41 2.85
CA GLY A 136 4.41 3.73 3.44
C GLY A 136 4.26 2.31 2.91
N PHE A 137 4.10 1.32 3.78
CA PHE A 137 3.79 -0.05 3.41
C PHE A 137 2.33 -0.37 3.69
N VAL A 138 1.56 -0.78 2.69
CA VAL A 138 0.20 -1.31 2.90
C VAL A 138 0.32 -2.77 3.39
N LEU A 139 -0.06 -2.96 4.62
CA LEU A 139 0.00 -4.24 5.33
C LEU A 139 -1.41 -4.80 5.58
N SER A 140 -1.53 -5.76 6.49
CA SER A 140 -2.79 -6.43 6.85
C SER A 140 -2.84 -6.62 8.37
N LEU A 141 -4.03 -6.83 8.90
CA LEU A 141 -4.23 -7.30 10.29
C LEU A 141 -3.40 -8.55 10.61
N SER A 142 -3.06 -9.35 9.60
CA SER A 142 -2.22 -10.55 9.73
C SER A 142 -0.81 -10.27 10.26
N VAL A 143 -0.38 -9.01 10.31
CA VAL A 143 0.86 -8.60 11.00
C VAL A 143 0.80 -8.88 12.51
N LYS A 144 -0.38 -8.81 13.10
CA LYS A 144 -0.60 -8.96 14.54
C LYS A 144 -1.27 -10.28 14.94
N SER A 145 -2.13 -10.81 14.07
CA SER A 145 -2.86 -12.04 14.33
C SER A 145 -3.19 -12.74 13.01
N PRO A 146 -3.01 -14.07 12.92
CA PRO A 146 -3.29 -14.78 11.68
C PRO A 146 -4.79 -14.76 11.37
N TRP A 147 -5.11 -14.62 10.08
CA TRP A 147 -6.49 -14.70 9.58
C TRP A 147 -6.69 -16.00 8.80
N PRO A 148 -7.87 -16.62 8.90
CA PRO A 148 -8.19 -17.83 8.14
C PRO A 148 -8.03 -17.61 6.63
N ASN A 149 -7.60 -18.64 5.93
CA ASN A 149 -7.55 -18.70 4.46
C ASN A 149 -6.71 -17.62 3.75
N ILE A 150 -5.81 -16.91 4.45
CA ILE A 150 -4.85 -15.99 3.84
C ILE A 150 -3.41 -16.32 4.26
N SER A 151 -3.06 -17.60 4.21
CA SER A 151 -1.82 -18.13 4.77
C SER A 151 -0.56 -17.45 4.24
N VAL A 152 -0.51 -17.13 2.95
CA VAL A 152 0.63 -16.41 2.35
C VAL A 152 0.77 -15.00 2.93
N SER A 153 -0.34 -14.29 3.09
CA SER A 153 -0.33 -12.96 3.75
C SER A 153 0.12 -13.05 5.20
N ASN A 154 -0.37 -14.07 5.94
CA ASN A 154 0.02 -14.32 7.32
C ASN A 154 1.53 -14.60 7.47
N GLY A 155 2.14 -15.25 6.47
CA GLY A 155 3.57 -15.54 6.47
C GLY A 155 4.46 -14.36 6.07
N LEU A 156 4.05 -13.57 5.08
CA LEU A 156 4.93 -12.55 4.48
C LEU A 156 4.78 -11.16 5.10
N ARG A 157 3.57 -10.73 5.46
CA ARG A 157 3.35 -9.35 5.92
C ARG A 157 3.92 -9.03 7.31
N PRO A 158 4.00 -9.96 8.27
CA PRO A 158 4.73 -9.71 9.51
C PRO A 158 6.21 -9.40 9.27
N GLY A 159 6.86 -10.12 8.35
CA GLY A 159 8.23 -9.84 7.95
C GLY A 159 8.40 -8.46 7.31
N LEU A 160 7.46 -8.02 6.46
CA LEU A 160 7.46 -6.65 5.90
C LEU A 160 7.27 -5.58 6.98
N ALA A 161 6.42 -5.82 7.98
CA ALA A 161 6.26 -4.89 9.08
C ALA A 161 7.56 -4.73 9.89
N MET A 162 8.29 -5.83 10.13
CA MET A 162 9.60 -5.78 10.78
C MET A 162 10.64 -5.07 9.90
N ALA A 163 10.67 -5.36 8.60
CA ALA A 163 11.54 -4.67 7.66
C ALA A 163 11.26 -3.16 7.60
N ALA A 164 10.00 -2.73 7.67
CA ALA A 164 9.63 -1.33 7.73
C ALA A 164 10.17 -0.65 9.01
N LYS A 165 10.18 -1.36 10.16
CA LYS A 165 10.79 -0.82 11.39
C LYS A 165 12.31 -0.69 11.24
N THR A 166 12.98 -1.69 10.70
CA THR A 166 14.43 -1.63 10.43
C THR A 166 14.78 -0.47 9.49
N LEU A 167 14.00 -0.29 8.42
CA LEU A 167 14.18 0.84 7.51
C LEU A 167 13.94 2.20 8.20
N ALA A 168 13.01 2.28 9.16
CA ALA A 168 12.81 3.52 9.92
C ALA A 168 14.04 3.88 10.76
N ASP A 169 14.71 2.89 11.35
CA ASP A 169 15.96 3.09 12.09
C ASP A 169 17.11 3.53 11.17
N GLU A 170 17.23 2.88 10.00
CA GLU A 170 18.28 3.17 9.01
C GLU A 170 18.12 4.53 8.35
N LEU A 171 16.87 4.94 8.03
CA LEU A 171 16.60 6.16 7.26
C LEU A 171 16.24 7.36 8.15
N GLY A 172 15.89 7.14 9.41
CA GLY A 172 15.57 8.19 10.39
C GLY A 172 16.64 9.25 10.54
N PRO A 173 17.97 8.94 10.62
CA PRO A 173 19.02 9.94 10.65
C PRO A 173 19.07 10.88 9.44
N ARG A 174 18.47 10.48 8.32
CA ARG A 174 18.30 11.31 7.11
C ARG A 174 16.99 12.10 7.11
N GLY A 175 16.14 11.97 8.14
CA GLY A 175 14.82 12.59 8.20
C GLY A 175 13.75 11.90 7.35
N ILE A 176 14.02 10.72 6.79
CA ILE A 176 13.05 9.94 6.00
C ILE A 176 12.22 9.07 6.94
N ARG A 177 10.90 9.16 6.84
CA ARG A 177 9.97 8.41 7.68
C ARG A 177 9.50 7.13 6.98
N VAL A 178 9.36 6.05 7.75
CA VAL A 178 8.89 4.75 7.25
C VAL A 178 7.79 4.24 8.17
N ASN A 179 6.59 4.00 7.62
CA ASN A 179 5.43 3.54 8.39
C ASN A 179 4.69 2.41 7.68
N GLY A 180 3.98 1.59 8.44
CA GLY A 180 3.08 0.56 7.93
C GLY A 180 1.61 0.90 8.18
N PHE A 181 0.76 0.64 7.19
CA PHE A 181 -0.70 0.73 7.32
C PHE A 181 -1.27 -0.66 7.51
N VAL A 182 -1.66 -1.00 8.72
CA VAL A 182 -2.25 -2.30 9.07
C VAL A 182 -3.76 -2.24 8.80
N VAL A 183 -4.13 -2.71 7.62
CA VAL A 183 -5.48 -2.52 7.08
C VAL A 183 -6.39 -3.70 7.44
N GLY A 184 -7.58 -3.37 7.93
CA GLY A 184 -8.65 -4.31 8.18
C GLY A 184 -9.59 -4.52 7.00
N SER A 185 -10.88 -4.72 7.30
CA SER A 185 -11.90 -4.91 6.28
C SER A 185 -12.31 -3.57 5.65
N ILE A 186 -11.74 -3.28 4.49
CA ILE A 186 -12.12 -2.11 3.67
C ILE A 186 -12.81 -2.60 2.39
N ALA A 187 -13.92 -1.94 2.01
CA ALA A 187 -14.80 -2.29 0.90
C ALA A 187 -14.11 -2.11 -0.47
N THR A 188 -13.23 -3.04 -0.81
CA THR A 188 -12.52 -3.13 -2.08
C THR A 188 -12.96 -4.36 -2.87
N ASP A 189 -12.65 -4.42 -4.17
CA ASP A 189 -12.91 -5.62 -4.98
C ASP A 189 -12.18 -6.86 -4.44
N ARG A 190 -11.03 -6.68 -3.81
CA ARG A 190 -10.32 -7.78 -3.12
C ARG A 190 -11.16 -8.35 -1.99
N LEU A 191 -11.77 -7.49 -1.15
CA LEU A 191 -12.62 -7.96 -0.07
C LEU A 191 -13.89 -8.62 -0.60
N LYS A 192 -14.51 -8.05 -1.64
CA LYS A 192 -15.67 -8.67 -2.32
C LYS A 192 -15.34 -10.07 -2.87
N SER A 193 -14.16 -10.22 -3.50
CA SER A 193 -13.71 -11.53 -3.99
C SER A 193 -13.52 -12.55 -2.87
N LEU A 194 -13.01 -12.13 -1.70
CA LEU A 194 -12.87 -12.99 -0.52
C LEU A 194 -14.22 -13.39 0.07
N GLU A 195 -15.19 -12.50 0.05
CA GLU A 195 -16.57 -12.78 0.50
C GLU A 195 -17.28 -13.73 -0.45
N SER A 196 -17.16 -13.50 -1.76
CA SER A 196 -17.80 -14.34 -2.80
C SER A 196 -17.25 -15.77 -2.86
N ALA A 197 -16.12 -16.04 -2.20
CA ALA A 197 -15.57 -17.39 -2.07
C ALA A 197 -16.23 -18.20 -0.93
N ASN A 198 -17.14 -17.60 -0.16
CA ASN A 198 -17.91 -18.32 0.88
C ASN A 198 -19.25 -18.81 0.32
N ASP A 199 -19.79 -19.89 0.90
CA ASP A 199 -21.09 -20.45 0.50
C ASP A 199 -22.24 -19.45 0.71
N ASP A 200 -22.16 -18.60 1.73
CA ASP A 200 -23.09 -17.51 2.03
C ASP A 200 -22.32 -16.20 2.26
N PRO A 201 -22.08 -15.41 1.20
CA PRO A 201 -21.36 -14.14 1.29
C PRO A 201 -22.04 -13.10 2.20
N ALA A 202 -23.37 -13.08 2.24
CA ALA A 202 -24.11 -12.13 3.06
C ALA A 202 -23.94 -12.43 4.56
N ARG A 203 -24.04 -13.69 4.93
CA ARG A 203 -23.79 -14.15 6.29
C ARG A 203 -22.32 -13.91 6.70
N ALA A 204 -21.36 -14.26 5.85
CA ALA A 204 -19.92 -14.02 6.11
C ALA A 204 -19.63 -12.54 6.34
N ARG A 205 -20.27 -11.66 5.56
CA ARG A 205 -20.18 -10.21 5.74
C ARG A 205 -20.79 -9.74 7.07
N ALA A 206 -21.98 -10.24 7.42
CA ALA A 206 -22.66 -9.88 8.66
C ALA A 206 -21.87 -10.31 9.89
N GLU A 207 -21.32 -11.53 9.90
CA GLU A 207 -20.46 -12.04 10.96
C GLU A 207 -19.19 -11.19 11.10
N ARG A 208 -18.51 -10.89 9.99
CA ARG A 208 -17.30 -10.06 10.00
C ARG A 208 -17.55 -8.63 10.48
N THR A 209 -18.67 -8.01 10.05
CA THR A 209 -19.02 -6.66 10.54
C THR A 209 -19.42 -6.64 12.01
N ALA A 210 -19.98 -7.74 12.53
CA ALA A 210 -20.29 -7.87 13.94
C ALA A 210 -19.04 -7.91 14.85
N GLU A 211 -17.89 -8.34 14.32
CA GLU A 211 -16.62 -8.37 15.05
C GLU A 211 -15.93 -6.99 15.08
N ILE A 212 -16.25 -6.10 14.12
CA ILE A 212 -15.68 -4.75 14.03
C ILE A 212 -16.42 -3.81 15.00
N PRO A 213 -15.76 -3.10 15.92
CA PRO A 213 -16.40 -2.14 16.81
C PRO A 213 -17.26 -1.09 16.12
N LEU A 214 -16.79 -0.54 14.98
CA LEU A 214 -17.56 0.41 14.18
C LEU A 214 -18.71 -0.21 13.39
N ARG A 215 -18.91 -1.55 13.45
CA ARG A 215 -20.02 -2.30 12.86
C ARG A 215 -20.19 -2.11 11.34
N ARG A 216 -19.15 -1.74 10.65
CA ARG A 216 -19.11 -1.58 9.21
C ARG A 216 -17.72 -1.81 8.64
N TYR A 217 -17.64 -2.01 7.36
CA TYR A 217 -16.36 -1.90 6.65
C TYR A 217 -15.95 -0.43 6.50
N GLY A 218 -14.64 -0.20 6.47
CA GLY A 218 -14.10 1.08 6.03
C GLY A 218 -14.26 1.25 4.52
N THR A 219 -14.12 2.47 4.04
CA THR A 219 -14.10 2.77 2.61
C THR A 219 -12.66 3.00 2.12
N PRO A 220 -12.36 2.78 0.84
CA PRO A 220 -11.06 3.13 0.27
C PRO A 220 -10.66 4.59 0.52
N GLU A 221 -11.63 5.52 0.49
CA GLU A 221 -11.40 6.95 0.71
C GLU A 221 -10.98 7.25 2.15
N GLU A 222 -11.50 6.52 3.15
CA GLU A 222 -11.06 6.64 4.55
C GLU A 222 -9.58 6.25 4.68
N PHE A 223 -9.16 5.17 3.99
CA PHE A 223 -7.76 4.80 3.91
C PHE A 223 -6.93 5.87 3.19
N GLY A 224 -7.38 6.32 2.02
CA GLY A 224 -6.63 7.27 1.17
C GLY A 224 -6.32 8.57 1.88
N ARG A 225 -7.31 9.14 2.58
CA ARG A 225 -7.13 10.37 3.36
C ARG A 225 -6.09 10.21 4.47
N LEU A 226 -6.16 9.11 5.23
CA LEU A 226 -5.17 8.87 6.28
C LEU A 226 -3.78 8.60 5.71
N ALA A 227 -3.70 7.86 4.59
CA ALA A 227 -2.44 7.62 3.90
C ALA A 227 -1.78 8.94 3.45
N ALA A 228 -2.55 9.87 2.88
CA ALA A 228 -2.05 11.19 2.49
C ALA A 228 -1.49 11.97 3.69
N VAL A 229 -2.19 11.98 4.83
CA VAL A 229 -1.71 12.62 6.07
C VAL A 229 -0.39 12.00 6.54
N ILE A 230 -0.29 10.69 6.62
CA ILE A 230 0.91 9.99 7.13
C ILE A 230 2.10 10.14 6.17
N LEU A 231 1.84 10.18 4.86
CA LEU A 231 2.90 10.39 3.87
C LEU A 231 3.35 11.86 3.83
N SER A 232 2.52 12.79 4.25
CA SER A 232 2.80 14.23 4.21
C SER A 232 3.75 14.70 5.34
N PRO A 233 4.41 15.87 5.19
CA PRO A 233 5.26 16.46 6.23
C PRO A 233 4.54 16.76 7.56
N ILE A 234 3.21 16.87 7.57
CA ILE A 234 2.44 17.06 8.82
C ILE A 234 2.71 15.94 9.82
N ALA A 235 2.93 14.71 9.35
CA ALA A 235 3.28 13.57 10.19
C ALA A 235 4.79 13.49 10.50
N SER A 236 5.50 14.62 10.59
CA SER A 236 6.97 14.73 10.68
C SER A 236 7.58 13.95 11.86
N TYR A 237 6.82 13.73 12.94
CA TYR A 237 7.30 12.99 14.11
C TYR A 237 6.71 11.57 14.22
N VAL A 238 6.19 11.02 13.09
CA VAL A 238 5.61 9.67 13.00
C VAL A 238 6.45 8.81 12.10
N THR A 239 7.25 7.90 12.67
CA THR A 239 8.06 6.92 11.92
C THR A 239 8.15 5.60 12.69
N GLY A 240 8.43 4.49 12.01
CA GLY A 240 8.56 3.16 12.59
C GLY A 240 7.27 2.60 13.19
N THR A 241 6.10 3.16 12.89
CA THR A 241 4.83 2.72 13.47
C THR A 241 3.99 1.90 12.49
N MET A 242 3.16 1.02 13.08
CA MET A 242 2.17 0.21 12.37
C MET A 242 0.78 0.77 12.70
N ILE A 243 0.25 1.59 11.81
CA ILE A 243 -0.98 2.35 12.01
C ILE A 243 -2.18 1.47 11.64
N HIS A 244 -3.06 1.21 12.60
CA HIS A 244 -4.25 0.40 12.38
C HIS A 244 -5.34 1.22 11.69
N ILE A 245 -5.90 0.66 10.61
CA ILE A 245 -7.05 1.20 9.85
C ILE A 245 -8.06 0.06 9.72
N ASP A 246 -8.76 -0.24 10.81
CA ASP A 246 -9.50 -1.50 10.93
C ASP A 246 -10.85 -1.38 11.65
N GLY A 247 -11.27 -0.16 11.98
CA GLY A 247 -12.50 0.07 12.75
C GLY A 247 -12.48 -0.49 14.17
N GLY A 248 -11.27 -0.78 14.70
CA GLY A 248 -11.06 -1.35 16.02
C GLY A 248 -11.13 -2.89 16.05
N ALA A 249 -11.00 -3.56 14.91
CA ALA A 249 -11.11 -5.03 14.84
C ALA A 249 -9.99 -5.74 15.60
N LEU A 250 -8.75 -5.24 15.54
CA LEU A 250 -7.65 -5.75 16.36
C LEU A 250 -7.81 -5.31 17.81
N ARG A 251 -7.59 -6.25 18.73
CA ARG A 251 -7.68 -6.02 20.19
C ARG A 251 -6.30 -5.92 20.85
N THR A 252 -5.26 -5.74 20.06
CA THR A 252 -3.88 -5.54 20.55
C THR A 252 -3.56 -4.05 20.68
N LEU A 253 -2.73 -3.71 21.66
CA LEU A 253 -2.13 -2.39 21.84
C LEU A 253 -0.97 -2.19 20.87
#